data_72ba4b0fbe416eb26174affec8fe914f
#
_entry.id   72ba4b0fbe416eb26174affec8fe914f
#
_cell.length_a   1.000
_cell.length_b   1.000
_cell.length_c   1.000
_cell.angle_alpha   90.00
_cell.angle_beta   90.00
_cell.angle_gamma   90.00
#
_symmetry.space_group_name_H-M   'P 1'
#
loop_
_entity.id
_entity.type
_entity.pdbx_description
1 polymer ?
#
loop_
_entity_poly.entity_id
_entity_poly.type
_entity_poly.pdbx_seq_one_letter_code
_entity_poly.pdbx_strand_id
1 'polypeptide(L)'
;MANQRQSIAERIKGLRDASDLTPEAVASETGVAADEYARYEAGESDVPMSYLSVLAAFYQVELTALLTGGDAHAKTFHVTRKGTGPVIERRHVYHYEALGARFAGKAMEPFIVSVEPTLSETHLNAHPGQEFNYVLSGRLRLTVGDNTLLLEPGDSIYFNATVPHGMRADGSEAATFLAVITA
;
A
#
# COMPACT_ATOMS: atom_id res chain seq x y z
N MET A 1 0.88 12.91 10.71
CA MET A 1 1.79 11.82 10.29
C MET A 1 2.24 10.92 11.42
N ALA A 2 2.80 11.41 12.53
CA ALA A 2 3.12 10.56 13.69
C ALA A 2 1.90 9.78 14.21
N ASN A 3 0.72 10.35 14.18
CA ASN A 3 -0.52 9.74 14.67
C ASN A 3 -0.97 8.53 13.81
N GLN A 4 -0.82 8.58 12.49
CA GLN A 4 -1.25 7.48 11.61
C GLN A 4 -0.31 6.27 11.68
N ARG A 5 1.01 6.50 11.70
CA ARG A 5 2.00 5.44 11.89
C ARG A 5 1.79 4.72 13.21
N GLN A 6 1.57 5.48 14.30
CA GLN A 6 1.27 4.92 15.61
C GLN A 6 -0.03 4.10 15.60
N SER A 7 -1.08 4.59 14.92
CA SER A 7 -2.35 3.87 14.83
C SER A 7 -2.23 2.55 14.04
N ILE A 8 -1.40 2.49 12.99
CA ILE A 8 -1.12 1.24 12.27
C ILE A 8 -0.33 0.27 13.16
N ALA A 9 0.70 0.75 13.84
CA ALA A 9 1.50 -0.04 14.77
C ALA A 9 0.64 -0.68 15.87
N GLU A 10 -0.27 0.09 16.48
CA GLU A 10 -1.21 -0.40 17.51
C GLU A 10 -2.15 -1.48 16.97
N ARG A 11 -2.62 -1.35 15.71
CA ARG A 11 -3.50 -2.36 15.08
C ARG A 11 -2.75 -3.66 14.78
N ILE A 12 -1.52 -3.56 14.25
CA ILE A 12 -0.67 -4.74 14.00
C ILE A 12 -0.41 -5.48 15.30
N LYS A 13 -0.01 -4.75 16.35
CA LYS A 13 0.19 -5.30 17.68
C LYS A 13 -1.07 -5.94 18.24
N GLY A 14 -2.22 -5.26 18.13
CA GLY A 14 -3.50 -5.78 18.58
C GLY A 14 -3.92 -7.07 17.89
N LEU A 15 -3.66 -7.20 16.57
CA LEU A 15 -3.91 -8.44 15.83
C LEU A 15 -2.99 -9.57 16.28
N ARG A 16 -1.71 -9.29 16.50
CA ARG A 16 -0.76 -10.28 17.00
C ARG A 16 -1.14 -10.76 18.39
N ASP A 17 -1.45 -9.83 19.31
CA ASP A 17 -1.86 -10.16 20.67
C ASP A 17 -3.17 -10.99 20.68
N ALA A 18 -4.14 -10.63 19.82
CA ALA A 18 -5.39 -11.39 19.67
C ALA A 18 -5.19 -12.79 19.06
N SER A 19 -4.09 -13.01 18.34
CA SER A 19 -3.71 -14.31 17.76
C SER A 19 -2.81 -15.13 18.67
N ASP A 20 -2.48 -14.63 19.86
CA ASP A 20 -1.56 -15.26 20.84
C ASP A 20 -0.19 -15.61 20.24
N LEU A 21 0.34 -14.73 19.38
CA LEU A 21 1.61 -14.90 18.70
C LEU A 21 2.70 -14.01 19.30
N THR A 22 3.96 -14.47 19.23
CA THR A 22 5.12 -13.63 19.55
C THR A 22 5.55 -12.80 18.34
N PRO A 23 6.21 -11.66 18.54
CA PRO A 23 6.77 -10.87 17.43
C PRO A 23 7.68 -11.68 16.51
N GLU A 24 8.50 -12.56 17.08
CA GLU A 24 9.43 -13.42 16.33
C GLU A 24 8.69 -14.44 15.45
N ALA A 25 7.57 -14.98 15.95
CA ALA A 25 6.74 -15.92 15.20
C ALA A 25 6.13 -15.23 13.97
N VAL A 26 5.55 -14.04 14.15
CA VAL A 26 4.99 -13.27 13.04
C VAL A 26 6.07 -12.87 12.04
N ALA A 27 7.21 -12.38 12.52
CA ALA A 27 8.33 -11.99 11.66
C ALA A 27 8.80 -13.17 10.78
N SER A 28 8.95 -14.37 11.39
CA SER A 28 9.35 -15.59 10.68
C SER A 28 8.33 -16.00 9.61
N GLU A 29 7.04 -16.00 9.94
CA GLU A 29 5.96 -16.41 9.03
C GLU A 29 5.72 -15.41 7.88
N THR A 30 6.00 -14.12 8.14
CA THR A 30 5.77 -13.05 7.18
C THR A 30 7.04 -12.59 6.44
N GLY A 31 8.19 -13.23 6.71
CA GLY A 31 9.42 -13.05 5.94
C GLY A 31 10.15 -11.73 6.20
N VAL A 32 10.08 -11.19 7.41
CA VAL A 32 10.80 -9.98 7.82
C VAL A 32 11.73 -10.30 9.02
N ALA A 33 12.77 -9.52 9.22
CA ALA A 33 13.63 -9.66 10.39
C ALA A 33 12.88 -9.30 11.68
N ALA A 34 13.13 -10.06 12.77
CA ALA A 34 12.40 -9.88 14.03
C ALA A 34 12.57 -8.47 14.63
N ASP A 35 13.76 -7.90 14.52
CA ASP A 35 14.07 -6.54 14.98
C ASP A 35 13.36 -5.47 14.13
N GLU A 36 13.17 -5.72 12.84
CA GLU A 36 12.42 -4.84 11.96
C GLU A 36 10.92 -4.89 12.28
N TYR A 37 10.35 -6.09 12.47
CA TYR A 37 8.97 -6.25 12.89
C TYR A 37 8.70 -5.56 14.23
N ALA A 38 9.61 -5.72 15.21
CA ALA A 38 9.49 -5.04 16.49
C ALA A 38 9.45 -3.51 16.35
N ARG A 39 10.26 -2.93 15.45
CA ARG A 39 10.22 -1.49 15.15
C ARG A 39 8.92 -1.05 14.50
N TYR A 40 8.30 -1.91 13.68
CA TYR A 40 6.97 -1.63 13.12
C TYR A 40 5.91 -1.57 14.22
N GLU A 41 5.88 -2.53 15.14
CA GLU A 41 4.93 -2.52 16.28
C GLU A 41 5.18 -1.37 17.27
N ALA A 42 6.41 -0.96 17.42
CA ALA A 42 6.76 0.21 18.25
C ALA A 42 6.38 1.56 17.58
N GLY A 43 6.01 1.55 16.29
CA GLY A 43 5.77 2.78 15.53
C GLY A 43 7.04 3.57 15.24
N GLU A 44 8.21 2.97 15.40
CA GLU A 44 9.53 3.59 15.16
C GLU A 44 9.87 3.65 13.67
N SER A 45 9.37 2.69 12.89
CA SER A 45 9.55 2.60 11.46
C SER A 45 8.22 2.62 10.73
N ASP A 46 8.19 3.19 9.51
CA ASP A 46 7.01 3.12 8.64
C ASP A 46 6.90 1.74 8.02
N VAL A 47 5.71 1.12 8.14
CA VAL A 47 5.45 -0.21 7.58
C VAL A 47 5.23 -0.10 6.08
N PRO A 48 6.03 -0.77 5.22
CA PRO A 48 5.82 -0.75 3.78
C PRO A 48 4.42 -1.24 3.40
N MET A 49 3.78 -0.64 2.36
CA MET A 49 2.46 -1.06 1.90
C MET A 49 2.47 -2.54 1.48
N SER A 50 3.54 -2.96 0.81
CA SER A 50 3.78 -4.37 0.48
C SER A 50 3.74 -5.28 1.71
N TYR A 51 4.37 -4.84 2.79
CA TYR A 51 4.39 -5.63 4.03
C TYR A 51 3.05 -5.57 4.77
N LEU A 52 2.33 -4.44 4.72
CA LEU A 52 0.95 -4.37 5.23
C LEU A 52 0.02 -5.34 4.48
N SER A 53 0.21 -5.52 3.17
CA SER A 53 -0.54 -6.53 2.40
C SER A 53 -0.23 -7.96 2.87
N VAL A 54 1.03 -8.26 3.15
CA VAL A 54 1.44 -9.56 3.72
C VAL A 54 0.79 -9.79 5.08
N LEU A 55 0.85 -8.78 5.97
CA LEU A 55 0.21 -8.87 7.30
C LEU A 55 -1.31 -9.00 7.21
N ALA A 56 -1.95 -8.28 6.29
CA ALA A 56 -3.39 -8.38 6.07
C ALA A 56 -3.79 -9.80 5.64
N ALA A 57 -3.04 -10.40 4.73
CA ALA A 57 -3.25 -11.80 4.32
C ALA A 57 -2.97 -12.78 5.46
N PHE A 58 -1.89 -12.60 6.20
CA PHE A 58 -1.51 -13.44 7.35
C PHE A 58 -2.58 -13.44 8.43
N TYR A 59 -3.09 -12.27 8.83
CA TYR A 59 -4.14 -12.12 9.82
C TYR A 59 -5.56 -12.32 9.27
N GLN A 60 -5.72 -12.57 7.97
CA GLN A 60 -7.02 -12.70 7.29
C GLN A 60 -7.93 -11.48 7.48
N VAL A 61 -7.35 -10.30 7.48
CA VAL A 61 -8.06 -9.02 7.58
C VAL A 61 -7.88 -8.22 6.30
N GLU A 62 -8.81 -7.30 6.06
CA GLU A 62 -8.69 -6.37 4.94
C GLU A 62 -7.50 -5.41 5.15
N LEU A 63 -6.72 -5.16 4.11
CA LEU A 63 -5.62 -4.19 4.15
C LEU A 63 -6.10 -2.81 4.63
N THR A 64 -7.29 -2.40 4.19
CA THR A 64 -7.90 -1.13 4.63
C THR A 64 -8.25 -1.13 6.12
N ALA A 65 -8.58 -2.28 6.73
CA ALA A 65 -8.79 -2.38 8.16
C ALA A 65 -7.49 -2.07 8.93
N LEU A 66 -6.35 -2.56 8.46
CA LEU A 66 -5.04 -2.20 9.03
C LEU A 66 -4.74 -0.70 8.88
N LEU A 67 -5.09 -0.11 7.75
CA LEU A 67 -4.78 1.27 7.43
C LEU A 67 -5.68 2.28 8.17
N THR A 68 -6.97 2.00 8.25
CA THR A 68 -7.98 2.95 8.74
C THR A 68 -8.62 2.56 10.07
N GLY A 69 -8.52 1.29 10.48
CA GLY A 69 -9.18 0.75 11.66
C GLY A 69 -10.70 0.60 11.50
N GLY A 70 -11.20 0.70 10.26
CA GLY A 70 -12.64 0.56 9.99
C GLY A 70 -13.01 -0.88 9.66
N ASP A 71 -14.16 -1.32 10.14
CA ASP A 71 -14.74 -2.60 9.75
C ASP A 71 -15.30 -2.54 8.32
N ALA A 72 -15.12 -3.62 7.56
CA ALA A 72 -15.77 -3.78 6.28
C ALA A 72 -17.25 -4.11 6.49
N HIS A 73 -18.15 -3.32 5.91
CA HIS A 73 -19.58 -3.46 6.17
C HIS A 73 -20.40 -3.95 4.98
N ALA A 74 -19.94 -3.73 3.75
CA ALA A 74 -20.67 -4.06 2.54
C ALA A 74 -20.20 -5.38 1.94
N LYS A 75 -21.13 -6.26 1.57
CA LYS A 75 -20.82 -7.56 0.92
C LYS A 75 -21.28 -7.60 -0.55
N THR A 76 -22.12 -6.67 -0.98
CA THR A 76 -22.66 -6.66 -2.34
C THR A 76 -22.05 -5.55 -3.18
N PHE A 77 -22.01 -4.33 -2.65
CA PHE A 77 -21.32 -3.20 -3.29
C PHE A 77 -20.94 -2.14 -2.25
N HIS A 78 -19.92 -1.37 -2.56
CA HIS A 78 -19.54 -0.16 -1.82
C HIS A 78 -19.24 0.95 -2.83
N VAL A 79 -19.72 2.16 -2.53
CA VAL A 79 -19.45 3.34 -3.35
C VAL A 79 -18.58 4.30 -2.55
N THR A 80 -17.37 4.53 -3.04
CA THR A 80 -16.52 5.62 -2.57
C THR A 80 -16.77 6.84 -3.46
N ARG A 81 -17.30 7.91 -2.90
CA ARG A 81 -17.47 9.17 -3.63
C ARG A 81 -16.12 9.83 -3.81
N LYS A 82 -15.96 10.63 -4.87
CA LYS A 82 -14.71 11.34 -5.18
C LYS A 82 -14.18 12.09 -3.95
N GLY A 83 -12.94 11.82 -3.57
CA GLY A 83 -12.25 12.47 -2.45
C GLY A 83 -12.76 12.08 -1.06
N THR A 84 -13.55 11.02 -0.92
CA THR A 84 -14.04 10.54 0.39
C THR A 84 -13.41 9.23 0.84
N GLY A 85 -12.52 8.66 0.03
CA GLY A 85 -11.76 7.48 0.42
C GLY A 85 -10.78 7.79 1.55
N PRO A 86 -10.50 6.83 2.44
CA PRO A 86 -9.43 6.99 3.40
C PRO A 86 -8.11 7.29 2.71
N VAL A 87 -7.43 8.35 3.16
CA VAL A 87 -6.15 8.79 2.59
C VAL A 87 -5.01 8.33 3.47
N ILE A 88 -3.99 7.79 2.83
CA ILE A 88 -2.75 7.30 3.45
C ILE A 88 -1.60 8.04 2.81
N GLU A 89 -0.87 8.82 3.60
CA GLU A 89 0.35 9.48 3.16
C GLU A 89 1.56 8.59 3.46
N ARG A 90 2.41 8.40 2.45
CA ARG A 90 3.63 7.61 2.61
C ARG A 90 4.83 8.36 2.08
N ARG A 91 5.89 8.41 2.89
CA ARG A 91 7.20 8.99 2.54
C ARG A 91 7.12 10.42 2.00
N HIS A 92 6.09 11.20 2.38
CA HIS A 92 5.84 12.57 1.92
C HIS A 92 5.67 12.76 0.40
N VAL A 93 5.83 11.71 -0.40
CA VAL A 93 5.75 11.78 -1.88
C VAL A 93 4.61 10.94 -2.46
N TYR A 94 4.04 10.03 -1.67
CA TYR A 94 2.93 9.17 -2.11
C TYR A 94 1.68 9.44 -1.28
N HIS A 95 0.59 9.74 -1.97
CA HIS A 95 -0.75 9.87 -1.39
C HIS A 95 -1.64 8.79 -1.97
N TYR A 96 -2.17 7.92 -1.14
CA TYR A 96 -3.07 6.83 -1.54
C TYR A 96 -4.47 7.14 -1.03
N GLU A 97 -5.47 7.19 -1.91
CA GLU A 97 -6.89 7.20 -1.56
C GLU A 97 -7.48 5.83 -1.84
N ALA A 98 -7.94 5.12 -0.80
CA ALA A 98 -8.53 3.79 -0.94
C ALA A 98 -9.96 3.87 -1.47
N LEU A 99 -10.25 3.16 -2.58
CA LEU A 99 -11.54 3.25 -3.26
C LEU A 99 -12.55 2.19 -2.83
N GLY A 100 -12.16 1.18 -2.10
CA GLY A 100 -13.06 0.11 -1.68
C GLY A 100 -12.99 -0.18 -0.19
N ALA A 101 -12.66 0.80 0.64
CA ALA A 101 -12.27 0.63 2.04
C ALA A 101 -13.27 -0.14 2.90
N ARG A 102 -14.56 -0.06 2.59
CA ARG A 102 -15.63 -0.70 3.37
C ARG A 102 -16.32 -1.86 2.64
N PHE A 103 -15.66 -2.45 1.65
CA PHE A 103 -16.17 -3.66 1.00
C PHE A 103 -15.50 -4.89 1.60
N ALA A 104 -16.29 -5.86 2.07
CA ALA A 104 -15.80 -7.08 2.69
C ALA A 104 -15.39 -8.15 1.67
N GLY A 105 -14.29 -8.86 1.91
CA GLY A 105 -13.86 -9.97 1.07
C GLY A 105 -13.33 -9.53 -0.29
N LYS A 106 -12.61 -8.41 -0.35
CA LYS A 106 -12.02 -7.91 -1.58
C LYS A 106 -10.97 -8.88 -2.13
N ALA A 107 -11.01 -9.14 -3.43
CA ALA A 107 -9.96 -9.84 -4.17
C ALA A 107 -8.91 -8.89 -4.75
N MET A 108 -9.16 -7.59 -4.69
CA MET A 108 -8.26 -6.55 -5.18
C MET A 108 -8.39 -5.27 -4.34
N GLU A 109 -7.32 -4.50 -4.28
CA GLU A 109 -7.23 -3.24 -3.56
C GLU A 109 -7.05 -2.08 -4.56
N PRO A 110 -8.12 -1.35 -4.91
CA PRO A 110 -8.03 -0.19 -5.77
C PRO A 110 -7.69 1.08 -4.99
N PHE A 111 -6.75 1.85 -5.52
CA PHE A 111 -6.33 3.14 -4.99
C PHE A 111 -6.25 4.21 -6.08
N ILE A 112 -6.57 5.45 -5.76
CA ILE A 112 -5.99 6.59 -6.47
C ILE A 112 -4.67 6.92 -5.78
N VAL A 113 -3.60 6.93 -6.57
CA VAL A 113 -2.26 7.24 -6.10
C VAL A 113 -1.79 8.52 -6.75
N SER A 114 -1.37 9.49 -5.94
CA SER A 114 -0.68 10.68 -6.41
C SER A 114 0.77 10.64 -5.94
N VAL A 115 1.68 10.94 -6.86
CA VAL A 115 3.13 10.97 -6.61
C VAL A 115 3.64 12.36 -6.89
N GLU A 116 4.23 12.98 -5.87
CA GLU A 116 4.84 14.30 -6.00
C GLU A 116 6.19 14.23 -6.74
N PRO A 117 6.56 15.29 -7.44
CA PRO A 117 7.90 15.41 -8.03
C PRO A 117 8.97 15.31 -6.94
N THR A 118 9.99 14.51 -7.19
CA THR A 118 11.12 14.38 -6.27
C THR A 118 12.42 14.21 -7.02
N LEU A 119 13.48 14.78 -6.48
CA LEU A 119 14.85 14.58 -6.96
C LEU A 119 15.49 13.31 -6.37
N SER A 120 14.85 12.70 -5.39
CA SER A 120 15.33 11.46 -4.77
C SER A 120 15.25 10.29 -5.73
N GLU A 121 16.11 9.31 -5.54
CA GLU A 121 16.04 8.05 -6.27
C GLU A 121 14.71 7.33 -6.00
N THR A 122 14.21 6.63 -7.02
CA THR A 122 13.01 5.82 -6.90
C THR A 122 13.28 4.66 -5.96
N HIS A 123 12.53 4.60 -4.87
CA HIS A 123 12.60 3.46 -3.97
C HIS A 123 11.83 2.28 -4.57
N LEU A 124 12.51 1.14 -4.72
CA LEU A 124 11.90 -0.08 -5.23
C LEU A 124 11.31 -0.89 -4.06
N ASN A 125 10.10 -1.40 -4.27
CA ASN A 125 9.41 -2.32 -3.38
C ASN A 125 9.00 -3.55 -4.19
N ALA A 126 8.70 -4.64 -3.49
CA ALA A 126 8.11 -5.83 -4.09
C ALA A 126 7.04 -6.38 -3.13
N HIS A 127 6.00 -6.99 -3.66
CA HIS A 127 4.96 -7.65 -2.87
C HIS A 127 4.34 -8.83 -3.64
N PRO A 128 3.69 -9.77 -2.97
CA PRO A 128 2.95 -10.84 -3.63
C PRO A 128 1.86 -10.29 -4.55
N GLY A 129 1.44 -11.12 -5.52
CA GLY A 129 0.34 -10.81 -6.42
C GLY A 129 0.75 -9.99 -7.63
N GLN A 130 -0.20 -9.23 -8.11
CA GLN A 130 -0.10 -8.49 -9.37
C GLN A 130 -0.58 -7.07 -9.16
N GLU A 131 -0.13 -6.17 -10.03
CA GLU A 131 -0.53 -4.77 -10.01
C GLU A 131 -0.90 -4.30 -11.41
N PHE A 132 -2.00 -3.56 -11.51
CA PHE A 132 -2.44 -2.85 -12.69
C PHE A 132 -2.49 -1.36 -12.39
N ASN A 133 -1.85 -0.55 -13.23
CA ASN A 133 -1.87 0.90 -13.13
C ASN A 133 -2.41 1.53 -14.40
N TYR A 134 -3.22 2.59 -14.23
CA TYR A 134 -3.74 3.42 -15.31
C TYR A 134 -3.51 4.88 -14.98
N VAL A 135 -2.74 5.59 -15.82
CA VAL A 135 -2.37 6.99 -15.59
C VAL A 135 -3.56 7.90 -15.88
N LEU A 136 -3.92 8.73 -14.90
CA LEU A 136 -5.03 9.67 -14.98
C LEU A 136 -4.55 11.08 -15.35
N SER A 137 -3.43 11.52 -14.76
CA SER A 137 -2.84 12.84 -15.04
C SER A 137 -1.36 12.86 -14.69
N GLY A 138 -0.63 13.83 -15.25
CA GLY A 138 0.82 13.94 -15.15
C GLY A 138 1.54 12.82 -15.90
N ARG A 139 2.88 12.80 -15.84
CA ARG A 139 3.70 11.73 -16.42
C ARG A 139 4.29 10.89 -15.32
N LEU A 140 4.16 9.58 -15.46
CA LEU A 140 4.62 8.60 -14.47
C LEU A 140 5.85 7.87 -15.00
N ARG A 141 6.96 7.98 -14.29
CA ARG A 141 8.14 7.13 -14.51
C ARG A 141 8.04 5.92 -13.62
N LEU A 142 7.88 4.75 -14.22
CA LEU A 142 7.77 3.47 -13.53
C LEU A 142 9.00 2.62 -13.82
N THR A 143 9.63 2.10 -12.78
CA THR A 143 10.68 1.07 -12.88
C THR A 143 10.10 -0.27 -12.44
N VAL A 144 10.29 -1.32 -13.24
CA VAL A 144 9.94 -2.72 -12.92
C VAL A 144 11.14 -3.59 -13.29
N GLY A 145 11.82 -4.16 -12.29
CA GLY A 145 13.10 -4.82 -12.48
C GLY A 145 14.12 -3.89 -13.15
N ASP A 146 14.68 -4.32 -14.24
CA ASP A 146 15.67 -3.54 -15.02
C ASP A 146 15.05 -2.58 -16.03
N ASN A 147 13.72 -2.56 -16.15
CA ASN A 147 13.02 -1.74 -17.14
C ASN A 147 12.51 -0.44 -16.51
N THR A 148 12.79 0.67 -17.17
CA THR A 148 12.20 1.97 -16.80
C THR A 148 11.33 2.46 -17.95
N LEU A 149 10.07 2.73 -17.64
CA LEU A 149 9.03 3.13 -18.58
C LEU A 149 8.56 4.55 -18.25
N LEU A 150 8.23 5.32 -19.27
CA LEU A 150 7.55 6.59 -19.13
C LEU A 150 6.11 6.40 -19.60
N LEU A 151 5.17 6.66 -18.74
CA LEU A 151 3.74 6.51 -19.00
C LEU A 151 3.06 7.88 -18.98
N GLU A 152 2.20 8.12 -19.95
CA GLU A 152 1.41 9.33 -20.11
C GLU A 152 -0.06 9.09 -19.72
N PRO A 153 -0.87 10.15 -19.51
CA PRO A 153 -2.29 10.00 -19.24
C PRO A 153 -3.00 9.17 -20.32
N GLY A 154 -3.73 8.13 -19.88
CA GLY A 154 -4.37 7.14 -20.74
C GLY A 154 -3.57 5.86 -20.92
N ASP A 155 -2.28 5.84 -20.59
CA ASP A 155 -1.49 4.62 -20.62
C ASP A 155 -1.83 3.71 -19.43
N SER A 156 -1.68 2.41 -19.65
CA SER A 156 -1.82 1.41 -18.61
C SER A 156 -0.69 0.40 -18.64
N ILE A 157 -0.41 -0.18 -17.49
CA ILE A 157 0.55 -1.28 -17.35
C ILE A 157 0.00 -2.33 -16.39
N TYR A 158 0.32 -3.57 -16.68
CA TYR A 158 0.03 -4.72 -15.85
C TYR A 158 1.33 -5.50 -15.60
N PHE A 159 1.66 -5.78 -14.36
CA PHE A 159 2.92 -6.45 -14.03
C PHE A 159 2.81 -7.37 -12.82
N ASN A 160 3.78 -8.29 -12.71
CA ASN A 160 3.96 -9.13 -11.54
C ASN A 160 4.64 -8.30 -10.44
N ALA A 161 3.94 -8.06 -9.35
CA ALA A 161 4.39 -7.22 -8.25
C ALA A 161 5.49 -7.85 -7.37
N THR A 162 5.81 -9.14 -7.59
CA THR A 162 6.98 -9.78 -6.96
C THR A 162 8.31 -9.28 -7.54
N VAL A 163 8.29 -8.66 -8.73
CA VAL A 163 9.44 -7.99 -9.31
C VAL A 163 9.60 -6.63 -8.63
N PRO A 164 10.82 -6.26 -8.16
CA PRO A 164 11.05 -4.94 -7.58
C PRO A 164 10.60 -3.82 -8.51
N HIS A 165 9.76 -2.95 -8.00
CA HIS A 165 9.17 -1.86 -8.78
C HIS A 165 9.05 -0.57 -7.95
N GLY A 166 8.99 0.55 -8.62
CA GLY A 166 8.84 1.85 -7.99
C GLY A 166 8.46 2.93 -8.99
N MET A 167 7.84 3.98 -8.50
CA MET A 167 7.25 5.02 -9.32
C MET A 167 7.69 6.40 -8.85
N ARG A 168 7.72 7.36 -9.77
CA ARG A 168 7.88 8.78 -9.46
C ARG A 168 7.21 9.63 -10.54
N ALA A 169 6.85 10.85 -10.20
CA ALA A 169 6.45 11.81 -11.21
C ALA A 169 7.65 12.17 -12.11
N ASP A 170 7.39 12.31 -13.40
CA ASP A 170 8.38 12.73 -14.40
C ASP A 170 8.09 14.16 -14.82
N GLY A 171 8.91 15.08 -14.32
CA GLY A 171 8.75 16.52 -14.55
C GLY A 171 8.50 17.30 -13.27
N SER A 172 7.84 18.45 -13.39
CA SER A 172 7.59 19.39 -12.27
C SER A 172 6.20 19.25 -11.66
N GLU A 173 5.33 18.43 -12.25
CA GLU A 173 3.95 18.25 -11.78
C GLU A 173 3.78 16.85 -11.20
N ALA A 174 2.84 16.72 -10.24
CA ALA A 174 2.47 15.43 -9.69
C ALA A 174 1.85 14.51 -10.75
N ALA A 175 2.12 13.22 -10.64
CA ALA A 175 1.46 12.21 -11.45
C ALA A 175 0.38 11.52 -10.61
N THR A 176 -0.80 11.32 -11.19
CA THR A 176 -1.92 10.60 -10.54
C THR A 176 -2.33 9.43 -11.40
N PHE A 177 -2.52 8.28 -10.76
CA PHE A 177 -2.91 7.04 -11.44
C PHE A 177 -3.85 6.20 -10.57
N LEU A 178 -4.65 5.36 -11.21
CA LEU A 178 -5.37 4.27 -10.56
C LEU A 178 -4.40 3.10 -10.40
N ALA A 179 -4.20 2.62 -9.19
CA ALA A 179 -3.52 1.37 -8.89
C ALA A 179 -4.53 0.33 -8.42
N VAL A 180 -4.45 -0.88 -8.96
CA VAL A 180 -5.23 -2.03 -8.51
C VAL A 180 -4.24 -3.14 -8.15
N ILE A 181 -4.21 -3.51 -6.89
CA ILE A 181 -3.28 -4.48 -6.31
C ILE A 181 -4.06 -5.74 -5.93
N THR A 182 -3.52 -6.91 -6.29
CA THR A 182 -4.00 -8.20 -5.79
C THR A 182 -2.96 -8.84 -4.90
N ALA A 183 -3.39 -9.64 -3.93
CA ALA A 183 -2.51 -10.44 -3.09
C ALA A 183 -2.37 -11.88 -3.64
#